data_78d0c036140f8b4975cfd492a4140dc9
#
_entry.id   78d0c036140f8b4975cfd492a4140dc9
#
_cell.length_a   1.000
_cell.length_b   1.000
_cell.length_c   1.000
_cell.angle_alpha   90.00
_cell.angle_beta   90.00
_cell.angle_gamma   90.00
#
_symmetry.space_group_name_H-M   'P 1'
#
loop_
_entity.id
_entity.type
_entity.pdbx_description
1 polymer ?
#
loop_
_entity_poly.entity_id
_entity_poly.type
_entity_poly.pdbx_seq_one_letter_code
_entity_poly.pdbx_strand_id
1 'polypeptide(L)'
;MAFLEYMTMAILPKHLLEGENMQESDFFRAPVGTGPYKLESWDEGQSIVLTKNENYYLGAPKIDKVIFKIVPDDNAQAMQLESGELDLALLDPKNAQNFKEKDGFTCYDMTTADYRGILFNFANDYWTKNRDIIPAVCYSIDRQAIIDSVLLGEGMAAYSPLQRNIYNNENVEHYDYNPEKAQEILEAAGCTRNSDGFYERDGEEIGFVISVMSGEQDRIDIAQAAAQQLRETGINCTVEIPAQMDWGGQMACLIGWGSPFDADDHTYKVFGTDKGANYSSYSNEKVDEYLSLARQSDDPEVRKEYYGKFQEELAEDPAYAFICYIDANYVADSGIQGISKDTVLGHHGVGIFWNIQDWTIEE
;
A
#
# COMPACT_ATOMS: atom_id res chain seq x y z
N MET A 1 19.46 -1.49 -13.83
CA MET A 1 18.43 -2.47 -14.28
C MET A 1 18.04 -3.36 -13.10
N ALA A 2 16.77 -3.40 -12.76
CA ALA A 2 16.24 -4.21 -11.63
C ALA A 2 16.25 -5.73 -11.88
N PHE A 3 17.16 -6.23 -12.70
CA PHE A 3 17.14 -7.62 -13.16
C PHE A 3 17.21 -8.64 -12.02
N LEU A 4 18.07 -8.40 -11.02
CA LEU A 4 18.22 -9.33 -9.90
C LEU A 4 16.98 -9.37 -9.00
N GLU A 5 16.30 -8.24 -8.85
CA GLU A 5 15.02 -8.15 -8.10
C GLU A 5 13.92 -8.95 -8.81
N TYR A 6 13.84 -8.84 -10.14
CA TYR A 6 12.89 -9.65 -10.92
C TYR A 6 13.21 -11.14 -10.93
N MET A 7 14.47 -11.53 -10.65
CA MET A 7 14.85 -12.94 -10.48
C MET A 7 14.29 -13.59 -9.21
N THR A 8 13.69 -12.81 -8.31
CA THR A 8 12.97 -13.35 -7.14
C THR A 8 11.58 -13.91 -7.49
N MET A 9 11.11 -13.69 -8.73
CA MET A 9 9.85 -14.28 -9.20
C MET A 9 9.92 -15.81 -9.23
N ALA A 10 8.80 -16.46 -8.93
CA ALA A 10 8.69 -17.91 -8.99
C ALA A 10 9.01 -18.45 -10.39
N ILE A 11 9.87 -19.47 -10.46
CA ILE A 11 10.23 -20.14 -11.71
C ILE A 11 9.15 -21.19 -12.03
N LEU A 12 8.48 -21.02 -13.16
CA LEU A 12 7.46 -21.93 -13.62
C LEU A 12 8.08 -23.16 -14.33
N PRO A 13 7.56 -24.38 -14.09
CA PRO A 13 8.13 -25.60 -14.68
C PRO A 13 7.70 -25.74 -16.15
N LYS A 14 8.62 -25.46 -17.07
CA LYS A 14 8.40 -25.54 -18.52
C LYS A 14 7.75 -26.87 -18.94
N HIS A 15 8.24 -27.99 -18.41
CA HIS A 15 7.78 -29.33 -18.79
C HIS A 15 6.30 -29.62 -18.44
N LEU A 16 5.69 -28.82 -17.58
CA LEU A 16 4.26 -28.93 -17.21
C LEU A 16 3.39 -27.88 -17.89
N LEU A 17 3.98 -26.78 -18.36
CA LEU A 17 3.24 -25.62 -18.84
C LEU A 17 3.47 -25.30 -20.33
N GLU A 18 4.43 -25.96 -20.98
CA GLU A 18 4.70 -25.71 -22.40
C GLU A 18 3.50 -26.11 -23.27
N GLY A 19 2.89 -25.12 -23.89
CA GLY A 19 1.70 -25.29 -24.73
C GLY A 19 0.35 -25.13 -24.02
N GLU A 20 0.36 -24.94 -22.70
CA GLU A 20 -0.84 -24.69 -21.91
C GLU A 20 -1.31 -23.23 -22.03
N ASN A 21 -2.62 -22.99 -21.94
CA ASN A 21 -3.15 -21.66 -21.69
C ASN A 21 -2.96 -21.33 -20.20
N MET A 22 -2.04 -20.42 -19.90
CA MET A 22 -1.67 -20.05 -18.53
C MET A 22 -2.85 -19.54 -17.69
N GLN A 23 -3.89 -18.98 -18.32
CA GLN A 23 -5.06 -18.46 -17.60
C GLN A 23 -6.08 -19.55 -17.22
N GLU A 24 -5.99 -20.71 -17.86
CA GLU A 24 -6.94 -21.82 -17.71
C GLU A 24 -6.28 -23.10 -17.20
N SER A 25 -4.97 -23.09 -16.95
CA SER A 25 -4.20 -24.28 -16.57
C SER A 25 -4.54 -24.74 -15.16
N ASP A 26 -4.87 -26.02 -15.01
CA ASP A 26 -5.07 -26.68 -13.73
C ASP A 26 -3.80 -26.68 -12.84
N PHE A 27 -2.63 -26.39 -13.43
CA PHE A 27 -1.37 -26.27 -12.70
C PHE A 27 -1.47 -25.32 -11.50
N PHE A 28 -2.21 -24.21 -11.64
CA PHE A 28 -2.34 -23.22 -10.57
C PHE A 28 -3.24 -23.68 -9.42
N ARG A 29 -3.98 -24.77 -9.60
CA ARG A 29 -4.76 -25.44 -8.54
C ARG A 29 -3.97 -26.55 -7.82
N ALA A 30 -2.92 -27.06 -8.47
CA ALA A 30 -2.03 -28.07 -7.92
C ALA A 30 -0.56 -27.77 -8.30
N PRO A 31 -0.02 -26.62 -7.85
CA PRO A 31 1.29 -26.15 -8.29
C PRO A 31 2.42 -27.08 -7.84
N VAL A 32 3.40 -27.26 -8.71
CA VAL A 32 4.66 -27.93 -8.43
C VAL A 32 5.77 -26.88 -8.41
N GLY A 33 6.46 -26.76 -7.29
CA GLY A 33 7.53 -25.79 -7.07
C GLY A 33 8.75 -26.39 -6.38
N THR A 34 9.72 -25.55 -6.08
CA THR A 34 10.97 -25.90 -5.38
C THR A 34 11.00 -25.39 -3.95
N GLY A 35 9.89 -24.89 -3.43
CA GLY A 35 9.77 -24.27 -2.11
C GLY A 35 9.86 -25.24 -0.94
N PRO A 36 9.89 -24.70 0.29
CA PRO A 36 9.98 -25.50 1.52
C PRO A 36 8.71 -26.30 1.82
N TYR A 37 7.59 -25.93 1.25
CA TYR A 37 6.30 -26.62 1.44
C TYR A 37 5.69 -27.04 0.10
N LYS A 38 4.82 -28.07 0.15
CA LYS A 38 4.04 -28.61 -0.96
C LYS A 38 2.55 -28.47 -0.66
N LEU A 39 1.76 -28.17 -1.67
CA LEU A 39 0.32 -28.16 -1.55
C LEU A 39 -0.19 -29.57 -1.25
N GLU A 40 -0.93 -29.73 -0.15
CA GLU A 40 -1.67 -30.96 0.20
C GLU A 40 -3.10 -30.87 -0.28
N SER A 41 -3.80 -29.76 0.03
CA SER A 41 -5.17 -29.52 -0.41
C SER A 41 -5.49 -28.02 -0.48
N TRP A 42 -6.45 -27.69 -1.31
CA TRP A 42 -7.01 -26.35 -1.43
C TRP A 42 -8.54 -26.46 -1.46
N ASP A 43 -9.17 -26.01 -0.38
CA ASP A 43 -10.61 -25.84 -0.28
C ASP A 43 -10.93 -24.37 -0.55
N GLU A 44 -11.48 -24.09 -1.74
CA GLU A 44 -11.67 -22.75 -2.26
C GLU A 44 -12.59 -21.92 -1.35
N GLY A 45 -12.14 -20.73 -0.98
CA GLY A 45 -12.86 -19.83 -0.06
C GLY A 45 -12.78 -20.23 1.41
N GLN A 46 -12.09 -21.31 1.77
CA GLN A 46 -11.97 -21.78 3.15
C GLN A 46 -10.52 -21.90 3.63
N SER A 47 -9.71 -22.75 2.96
CA SER A 47 -8.34 -23.00 3.44
C SER A 47 -7.40 -23.55 2.36
N ILE A 48 -6.10 -23.32 2.60
CA ILE A 48 -5.02 -23.98 1.86
C ILE A 48 -4.16 -24.73 2.87
N VAL A 49 -3.93 -26.01 2.63
CA VAL A 49 -3.09 -26.87 3.48
C VAL A 49 -1.80 -27.19 2.75
N LEU A 50 -0.69 -26.89 3.41
CA LEU A 50 0.65 -27.16 2.94
C LEU A 50 1.35 -28.14 3.86
N THR A 51 2.09 -29.11 3.30
CA THR A 51 2.97 -30.03 4.03
C THR A 51 4.44 -29.76 3.72
N LYS A 52 5.32 -30.01 4.67
CA LYS A 52 6.75 -29.80 4.49
C LYS A 52 7.32 -30.59 3.31
N ASN A 53 8.26 -29.99 2.61
CA ASN A 53 9.04 -30.64 1.57
C ASN A 53 10.30 -31.25 2.19
N GLU A 54 10.28 -32.55 2.46
CA GLU A 54 11.40 -33.29 3.03
C GLU A 54 12.70 -33.20 2.18
N ASN A 55 12.55 -32.88 0.88
CA ASN A 55 13.66 -32.74 -0.05
C ASN A 55 13.97 -31.28 -0.39
N TYR A 56 13.58 -30.33 0.48
CA TYR A 56 13.90 -28.92 0.25
C TYR A 56 15.42 -28.72 0.26
N TYR A 57 15.96 -27.98 -0.71
CA TYR A 57 17.40 -27.88 -0.95
C TYR A 57 18.19 -27.16 0.16
N LEU A 58 17.53 -26.37 1.01
CA LEU A 58 18.12 -25.76 2.22
C LEU A 58 17.86 -26.58 3.50
N GLY A 59 17.28 -27.78 3.39
CA GLY A 59 16.87 -28.62 4.50
C GLY A 59 15.37 -28.59 4.75
N ALA A 60 14.82 -29.71 5.21
CA ALA A 60 13.38 -29.80 5.47
C ALA A 60 12.95 -28.80 6.56
N PRO A 61 11.81 -28.10 6.37
CA PRO A 61 11.22 -27.25 7.41
C PRO A 61 10.98 -28.02 8.72
N LYS A 62 11.02 -27.32 9.84
CA LYS A 62 10.79 -27.92 11.16
C LYS A 62 9.29 -28.06 11.49
N ILE A 63 8.46 -27.18 10.96
CA ILE A 63 7.00 -27.24 11.06
C ILE A 63 6.49 -28.19 9.99
N ASP A 64 5.75 -29.23 10.39
CA ASP A 64 5.29 -30.27 9.48
C ASP A 64 4.21 -29.81 8.50
N LYS A 65 3.32 -28.93 8.99
CA LYS A 65 2.13 -28.52 8.26
C LYS A 65 1.82 -27.04 8.50
N VAL A 66 1.44 -26.31 7.45
CA VAL A 66 0.95 -24.94 7.50
C VAL A 66 -0.44 -24.90 6.90
N ILE A 67 -1.39 -24.29 7.60
CA ILE A 67 -2.78 -24.17 7.17
C ILE A 67 -3.10 -22.67 7.07
N PHE A 68 -3.32 -22.17 5.87
CA PHE A 68 -3.87 -20.83 5.65
C PHE A 68 -5.39 -20.93 5.71
N LYS A 69 -6.00 -20.28 6.69
CA LYS A 69 -7.44 -20.24 6.90
C LYS A 69 -7.98 -18.88 6.43
N ILE A 70 -9.02 -18.86 5.63
CA ILE A 70 -9.65 -17.62 5.16
C ILE A 70 -10.66 -17.18 6.20
N VAL A 71 -10.40 -16.08 6.87
CA VAL A 71 -11.27 -15.45 7.86
C VAL A 71 -11.45 -13.98 7.45
N PRO A 72 -12.56 -13.60 6.80
CA PRO A 72 -12.70 -12.26 6.21
C PRO A 72 -12.92 -11.11 7.19
N ASP A 73 -13.30 -11.39 8.43
CA ASP A 73 -13.61 -10.40 9.46
C ASP A 73 -12.48 -10.29 10.48
N ASP A 74 -11.93 -9.09 10.67
CA ASP A 74 -10.77 -8.83 11.54
C ASP A 74 -11.05 -9.15 13.01
N ASN A 75 -12.28 -8.87 13.50
CA ASN A 75 -12.65 -9.23 14.86
C ASN A 75 -12.73 -10.76 15.01
N ALA A 76 -13.23 -11.48 14.00
CA ALA A 76 -13.25 -12.94 14.01
C ALA A 76 -11.83 -13.53 13.96
N GLN A 77 -10.90 -12.90 13.22
CA GLN A 77 -9.49 -13.30 13.24
C GLN A 77 -8.89 -13.14 14.65
N ALA A 78 -9.09 -11.99 15.29
CA ALA A 78 -8.61 -11.74 16.65
C ALA A 78 -9.19 -12.73 17.66
N MET A 79 -10.49 -13.04 17.59
CA MET A 79 -11.14 -14.02 18.46
C MET A 79 -10.61 -15.44 18.24
N GLN A 80 -10.38 -15.85 16.99
CA GLN A 80 -9.83 -17.17 16.68
C GLN A 80 -8.37 -17.30 17.09
N LEU A 81 -7.57 -16.24 17.01
CA LEU A 81 -6.23 -16.20 17.53
C LEU A 81 -6.25 -16.33 19.07
N GLU A 82 -7.11 -15.58 19.75
CA GLU A 82 -7.27 -15.64 21.20
C GLU A 82 -7.71 -17.02 21.71
N SER A 83 -8.55 -17.72 20.97
CA SER A 83 -9.02 -19.07 21.30
C SER A 83 -8.04 -20.18 20.95
N GLY A 84 -6.94 -19.89 20.25
CA GLY A 84 -5.98 -20.87 19.76
C GLY A 84 -6.47 -21.64 18.52
N GLU A 85 -7.46 -21.12 17.81
CA GLU A 85 -7.87 -21.66 16.50
C GLU A 85 -6.98 -21.14 15.35
N LEU A 86 -6.25 -20.05 15.58
CA LEU A 86 -5.19 -19.52 14.75
C LEU A 86 -3.93 -19.38 15.59
N ASP A 87 -2.78 -19.64 14.99
CA ASP A 87 -1.46 -19.48 15.62
C ASP A 87 -0.80 -18.16 15.22
N LEU A 88 -1.20 -17.58 14.10
CA LEU A 88 -0.69 -16.31 13.56
C LEU A 88 -1.81 -15.62 12.78
N ALA A 89 -1.96 -14.31 13.00
CA ALA A 89 -2.86 -13.47 12.22
C ALA A 89 -2.23 -12.11 11.91
N LEU A 90 -2.59 -11.53 10.76
CA LEU A 90 -2.40 -10.11 10.46
C LEU A 90 -3.67 -9.40 10.93
N LEU A 91 -3.55 -8.51 11.89
CA LEU A 91 -4.67 -7.79 12.49
C LEU A 91 -4.61 -6.30 12.16
N ASP A 92 -5.77 -5.66 12.13
CA ASP A 92 -5.84 -4.20 12.14
C ASP A 92 -5.21 -3.63 13.44
N PRO A 93 -4.80 -2.36 13.45
CA PRO A 93 -4.11 -1.77 14.61
C PRO A 93 -4.92 -1.86 15.91
N LYS A 94 -6.25 -1.72 15.84
CA LYS A 94 -7.15 -1.74 17.01
C LYS A 94 -7.23 -3.14 17.63
N ASN A 95 -7.35 -4.18 16.79
CA ASN A 95 -7.36 -5.56 17.27
C ASN A 95 -5.98 -5.98 17.77
N ALA A 96 -4.90 -5.62 17.08
CA ALA A 96 -3.54 -5.93 17.49
C ALA A 96 -3.19 -5.32 18.87
N GLN A 97 -3.68 -4.11 19.16
CA GLN A 97 -3.46 -3.44 20.44
C GLN A 97 -3.92 -4.29 21.65
N ASN A 98 -4.97 -5.10 21.49
CA ASN A 98 -5.49 -5.96 22.55
C ASN A 98 -4.53 -7.10 22.94
N PHE A 99 -3.53 -7.38 22.12
CA PHE A 99 -2.55 -8.45 22.35
C PHE A 99 -1.20 -7.94 22.84
N LYS A 100 -0.90 -6.62 22.78
CA LYS A 100 0.42 -6.06 23.11
C LYS A 100 0.88 -6.35 24.55
N GLU A 101 -0.06 -6.46 25.49
CA GLU A 101 0.25 -6.76 26.91
C GLU A 101 -0.34 -8.11 27.35
N LYS A 102 -0.75 -8.96 26.40
CA LYS A 102 -1.39 -10.22 26.69
C LYS A 102 -0.38 -11.37 26.72
N ASP A 103 -0.32 -12.09 27.84
CA ASP A 103 0.52 -13.28 27.98
C ASP A 103 0.15 -14.34 26.92
N GLY A 104 1.15 -15.04 26.40
CA GLY A 104 1.00 -16.10 25.42
C GLY A 104 1.00 -15.62 23.97
N PHE A 105 1.15 -14.32 23.73
CA PHE A 105 1.23 -13.76 22.37
C PHE A 105 2.47 -12.90 22.18
N THR A 106 2.94 -12.84 20.94
CA THR A 106 4.01 -11.94 20.50
C THR A 106 3.50 -11.07 19.37
N CYS A 107 3.59 -9.76 19.53
CA CYS A 107 3.24 -8.79 18.49
C CYS A 107 4.48 -8.43 17.66
N TYR A 108 4.29 -8.37 16.36
CA TYR A 108 5.27 -8.01 15.36
C TYR A 108 4.74 -6.81 14.57
N ASP A 109 5.10 -5.60 15.01
CA ASP A 109 4.80 -4.37 14.25
C ASP A 109 5.83 -4.26 13.12
N MET A 110 5.46 -4.78 11.94
CA MET A 110 6.38 -4.94 10.81
C MET A 110 6.29 -3.73 9.89
N THR A 111 7.43 -3.11 9.63
CA THR A 111 7.52 -2.05 8.62
C THR A 111 7.14 -2.57 7.25
N THR A 112 6.28 -1.83 6.53
CA THR A 112 5.94 -2.13 5.13
C THR A 112 6.39 -1.03 4.18
N ALA A 113 6.52 -1.33 2.90
CA ALA A 113 6.68 -0.33 1.84
C ALA A 113 5.32 0.23 1.36
N ASP A 114 4.23 -0.11 2.04
CA ASP A 114 2.86 0.17 1.62
C ASP A 114 2.40 1.56 2.08
N TYR A 115 2.27 2.49 1.15
CA TYR A 115 1.74 3.82 1.44
C TYR A 115 0.25 3.94 1.12
N ARG A 116 -0.40 4.93 1.76
CA ARG A 116 -1.75 5.38 1.48
C ARG A 116 -1.72 6.82 1.00
N GLY A 117 -2.54 7.13 0.00
CA GLY A 117 -2.69 8.48 -0.53
C GLY A 117 -3.99 8.65 -1.28
N ILE A 118 -4.42 9.91 -1.41
CA ILE A 118 -5.53 10.30 -2.26
C ILE A 118 -4.99 10.47 -3.66
N LEU A 119 -5.36 9.58 -4.57
CA LEU A 119 -5.11 9.66 -5.99
C LEU A 119 -6.10 10.65 -6.62
N PHE A 120 -5.62 11.58 -7.43
CA PHE A 120 -6.44 12.48 -8.24
C PHE A 120 -6.60 11.91 -9.65
N ASN A 121 -7.82 11.85 -10.18
CA ASN A 121 -8.07 11.32 -11.53
C ASN A 121 -8.06 12.47 -12.56
N PHE A 122 -6.95 12.65 -13.25
CA PHE A 122 -6.76 13.69 -14.25
C PHE A 122 -7.54 13.47 -15.55
N ALA A 123 -8.17 12.32 -15.74
CA ALA A 123 -9.17 12.13 -16.79
C ALA A 123 -10.50 12.81 -16.46
N ASN A 124 -10.73 13.20 -15.19
CA ASN A 124 -11.92 13.91 -14.77
C ASN A 124 -11.76 15.43 -15.04
N ASP A 125 -12.73 16.02 -15.70
CA ASP A 125 -12.74 17.45 -16.07
C ASP A 125 -12.54 18.39 -14.86
N TYR A 126 -12.93 17.99 -13.67
CA TYR A 126 -12.73 18.77 -12.46
C TYR A 126 -11.24 19.05 -12.21
N TRP A 127 -10.38 18.04 -12.30
CA TRP A 127 -8.93 18.22 -12.08
C TRP A 127 -8.22 18.91 -13.23
N THR A 128 -8.74 18.83 -14.44
CA THR A 128 -8.24 19.62 -15.57
C THR A 128 -8.38 21.12 -15.30
N LYS A 129 -9.45 21.52 -14.63
CA LYS A 129 -9.73 22.93 -14.28
C LYS A 129 -9.09 23.37 -12.96
N ASN A 130 -8.86 22.42 -12.03
CA ASN A 130 -8.51 22.68 -10.64
C ASN A 130 -7.16 22.06 -10.22
N ARG A 131 -6.25 21.80 -11.16
CA ARG A 131 -4.93 21.23 -10.86
C ARG A 131 -4.09 22.12 -9.95
N ASP A 132 -4.24 23.44 -10.09
CA ASP A 132 -3.56 24.49 -9.34
C ASP A 132 -3.89 24.50 -7.82
N ILE A 133 -5.00 23.88 -7.41
CA ILE A 133 -5.37 23.79 -6.00
C ILE A 133 -4.88 22.49 -5.32
N ILE A 134 -4.31 21.54 -6.05
CA ILE A 134 -3.83 20.26 -5.48
C ILE A 134 -2.82 20.49 -4.34
N PRO A 135 -1.87 21.42 -4.43
CA PRO A 135 -1.00 21.76 -3.30
C PRO A 135 -1.77 22.19 -2.05
N ALA A 136 -2.89 22.92 -2.19
CA ALA A 136 -3.73 23.27 -1.05
C ALA A 136 -4.38 22.04 -0.42
N VAL A 137 -4.82 21.06 -1.21
CA VAL A 137 -5.30 19.77 -0.70
C VAL A 137 -4.20 19.08 0.11
N CYS A 138 -2.95 19.06 -0.40
CA CYS A 138 -1.81 18.42 0.26
C CYS A 138 -1.44 19.06 1.60
N TYR A 139 -1.48 20.42 1.70
CA TYR A 139 -1.23 21.16 2.93
C TYR A 139 -2.37 21.10 3.95
N SER A 140 -3.58 20.72 3.52
CA SER A 140 -4.77 20.60 4.39
C SER A 140 -4.79 19.31 5.21
N ILE A 141 -3.88 18.37 4.96
CA ILE A 141 -3.90 17.03 5.58
C ILE A 141 -2.89 16.95 6.71
N ASP A 142 -3.36 16.86 7.95
CA ASP A 142 -2.56 16.53 9.13
C ASP A 142 -2.33 15.02 9.19
N ARG A 143 -1.21 14.61 8.62
CA ARG A 143 -0.81 13.21 8.49
C ARG A 143 -0.60 12.55 9.84
N GLN A 144 0.03 13.29 10.79
CA GLN A 144 0.30 12.74 12.11
C GLN A 144 -0.99 12.53 12.90
N ALA A 145 -1.93 13.46 12.84
CA ALA A 145 -3.23 13.30 13.48
C ALA A 145 -4.01 12.08 12.93
N ILE A 146 -3.91 11.81 11.62
CA ILE A 146 -4.51 10.60 11.02
C ILE A 146 -3.80 9.34 11.54
N ILE A 147 -2.47 9.30 11.55
CA ILE A 147 -1.71 8.16 12.06
C ILE A 147 -2.06 7.89 13.53
N ASP A 148 -2.09 8.92 14.35
CA ASP A 148 -2.37 8.78 15.79
C ASP A 148 -3.80 8.31 16.05
N SER A 149 -4.79 8.83 15.31
CA SER A 149 -6.21 8.56 15.57
C SER A 149 -6.75 7.32 14.86
N VAL A 150 -6.27 7.00 13.66
CA VAL A 150 -6.77 5.88 12.85
C VAL A 150 -5.87 4.67 13.01
N LEU A 151 -4.54 4.88 12.90
CA LEU A 151 -3.56 3.79 12.96
C LEU A 151 -2.98 3.58 14.36
N LEU A 152 -3.46 4.30 15.37
CA LEU A 152 -3.00 4.21 16.77
C LEU A 152 -1.49 4.39 16.94
N GLY A 153 -0.88 5.21 16.07
CA GLY A 153 0.56 5.47 16.03
C GLY A 153 1.38 4.49 15.18
N GLU A 154 0.74 3.47 14.58
CA GLU A 154 1.42 2.47 13.75
C GLU A 154 1.55 2.98 12.30
N GLY A 155 2.73 3.44 11.95
CA GLY A 155 2.98 3.96 10.61
C GLY A 155 3.89 5.19 10.59
N MET A 156 4.01 5.82 9.42
CA MET A 156 4.85 6.99 9.20
C MET A 156 4.18 7.93 8.21
N ALA A 157 4.31 9.25 8.42
CA ALA A 157 3.84 10.25 7.46
C ALA A 157 4.50 10.05 6.08
N ALA A 158 3.69 10.09 5.02
CA ALA A 158 4.14 9.89 3.64
C ALA A 158 4.12 11.21 2.86
N TYR A 159 5.21 11.46 2.13
CA TYR A 159 5.39 12.60 1.24
C TYR A 159 5.85 12.18 -0.16
N SER A 160 6.32 10.95 -0.30
CA SER A 160 6.75 10.38 -1.58
C SER A 160 6.49 8.87 -1.61
N PRO A 161 6.48 8.24 -2.80
CA PRO A 161 6.25 6.80 -2.91
C PRO A 161 7.47 5.94 -2.57
N LEU A 162 8.63 6.54 -2.30
CA LEU A 162 9.91 5.84 -2.11
C LEU A 162 10.57 6.09 -0.74
N GLN A 163 9.85 6.63 0.27
CA GLN A 163 10.47 6.95 1.57
C GLN A 163 11.01 5.71 2.31
N ARG A 164 10.45 4.53 2.08
CA ARG A 164 10.93 3.26 2.63
C ARG A 164 11.70 2.42 1.60
N ASN A 165 12.41 3.12 0.67
CA ASN A 165 13.23 2.50 -0.37
C ASN A 165 14.65 3.10 -0.33
N ILE A 166 15.63 2.35 -0.84
CA ILE A 166 17.04 2.81 -0.90
C ILE A 166 17.25 4.05 -1.79
N TYR A 167 16.29 4.35 -2.66
CA TYR A 167 16.28 5.52 -3.55
C TYR A 167 15.45 6.68 -3.01
N ASN A 168 15.13 6.69 -1.70
CA ASN A 168 14.48 7.82 -1.06
C ASN A 168 15.25 9.13 -1.29
N ASN A 169 14.52 10.20 -1.58
CA ASN A 169 15.06 11.56 -1.62
C ASN A 169 14.44 12.37 -0.47
N GLU A 170 15.26 12.69 0.53
CA GLU A 170 14.84 13.47 1.71
C GLU A 170 14.66 14.97 1.42
N ASN A 171 15.03 15.43 0.21
CA ASN A 171 14.96 16.85 -0.16
C ASN A 171 13.69 17.20 -0.96
N VAL A 172 12.71 16.29 -1.05
CA VAL A 172 11.42 16.60 -1.68
C VAL A 172 10.64 17.61 -0.84
N GLU A 173 9.77 18.40 -1.49
CA GLU A 173 8.83 19.27 -0.78
C GLU A 173 7.93 18.41 0.12
N HIS A 174 7.98 18.70 1.43
CA HIS A 174 7.04 18.14 2.40
C HIS A 174 5.83 19.06 2.49
N TYR A 175 4.68 18.57 2.10
CA TYR A 175 3.42 19.24 2.33
C TYR A 175 2.98 19.05 3.79
N ASP A 176 3.78 19.60 4.74
CA ASP A 176 3.44 19.58 6.16
C ASP A 176 2.13 20.32 6.40
N TYR A 177 1.33 19.84 7.34
CA TYR A 177 0.03 20.42 7.66
C TYR A 177 0.13 21.93 7.93
N ASN A 178 -0.49 22.70 7.07
CA ASN A 178 -0.50 24.15 7.14
C ASN A 178 -1.78 24.70 6.48
N PRO A 179 -2.88 24.75 7.23
CA PRO A 179 -4.16 25.20 6.69
C PRO A 179 -4.15 26.67 6.25
N GLU A 180 -3.33 27.51 6.84
CA GLU A 180 -3.17 28.91 6.43
C GLU A 180 -2.54 28.97 5.02
N LYS A 181 -1.48 28.20 4.77
CA LYS A 181 -0.84 28.12 3.45
C LYS A 181 -1.79 27.54 2.41
N ALA A 182 -2.61 26.55 2.79
CA ALA A 182 -3.62 26.00 1.91
C ALA A 182 -4.66 27.07 1.50
N GLN A 183 -5.12 27.87 2.44
CA GLN A 183 -6.04 28.98 2.17
C GLN A 183 -5.41 30.05 1.26
N GLU A 184 -4.15 30.43 1.51
CA GLU A 184 -3.40 31.36 0.65
C GLU A 184 -3.31 30.85 -0.81
N ILE A 185 -3.08 29.55 -1.01
CA ILE A 185 -3.03 28.93 -2.34
C ILE A 185 -4.42 29.00 -3.01
N LEU A 186 -5.49 28.67 -2.30
CA LEU A 186 -6.85 28.76 -2.81
C LEU A 186 -7.23 30.20 -3.21
N GLU A 187 -6.89 31.17 -2.38
CA GLU A 187 -7.14 32.58 -2.65
C GLU A 187 -6.31 33.09 -3.84
N ALA A 188 -5.05 32.69 -3.95
CA ALA A 188 -4.18 33.00 -5.09
C ALA A 188 -4.69 32.36 -6.39
N ALA A 189 -5.35 31.21 -6.32
CA ALA A 189 -6.02 30.55 -7.42
C ALA A 189 -7.37 31.23 -7.82
N GLY A 190 -7.74 32.32 -7.15
CA GLY A 190 -8.98 33.08 -7.42
C GLY A 190 -10.22 32.52 -6.73
N CYS A 191 -10.04 31.62 -5.77
CA CYS A 191 -11.15 31.10 -4.98
C CYS A 191 -11.57 32.11 -3.89
N THR A 192 -12.87 32.18 -3.58
CA THR A 192 -13.44 32.99 -2.52
C THR A 192 -14.35 32.15 -1.65
N ARG A 193 -14.50 32.49 -0.35
CA ARG A 193 -15.39 31.73 0.54
C ARG A 193 -16.87 32.09 0.29
N ASN A 194 -17.71 31.07 0.17
CA ASN A 194 -19.15 31.20 0.11
C ASN A 194 -19.78 31.35 1.52
N SER A 195 -21.12 31.47 1.59
CA SER A 195 -21.85 31.64 2.86
C SER A 195 -21.75 30.43 3.80
N ASP A 196 -21.47 29.26 3.28
CA ASP A 196 -21.38 27.99 4.02
C ASP A 196 -19.96 27.72 4.52
N GLY A 197 -19.01 28.62 4.17
CA GLY A 197 -17.61 28.58 4.61
C GLY A 197 -16.69 27.78 3.67
N PHE A 198 -17.20 27.26 2.56
CA PHE A 198 -16.41 26.57 1.56
C PHE A 198 -15.87 27.57 0.51
N TYR A 199 -14.75 27.21 -0.11
CA TYR A 199 -14.24 27.97 -1.23
C TYR A 199 -15.03 27.68 -2.50
N GLU A 200 -15.19 28.69 -3.35
CA GLU A 200 -15.78 28.61 -4.67
C GLU A 200 -14.94 29.40 -5.68
N ARG A 201 -14.97 28.99 -6.96
CA ARG A 201 -14.34 29.65 -8.10
C ARG A 201 -15.29 29.65 -9.27
N ASP A 202 -15.53 30.83 -9.88
CA ASP A 202 -16.46 31.03 -11.00
C ASP A 202 -17.90 30.56 -10.70
N GLY A 203 -18.32 30.59 -9.43
CA GLY A 203 -19.64 30.16 -8.97
C GLY A 203 -19.76 28.63 -8.79
N GLU A 204 -18.67 27.88 -8.92
CA GLU A 204 -18.61 26.46 -8.62
C GLU A 204 -17.85 26.24 -7.32
N GLU A 205 -18.40 25.46 -6.40
CA GLU A 205 -17.78 25.14 -5.12
C GLU A 205 -16.55 24.26 -5.32
N ILE A 206 -15.46 24.58 -4.58
CA ILE A 206 -14.24 23.76 -4.55
C ILE A 206 -14.51 22.56 -3.65
N GLY A 207 -14.67 21.39 -4.29
CA GLY A 207 -14.95 20.15 -3.58
C GLY A 207 -14.85 18.93 -4.48
N PHE A 208 -14.65 17.77 -3.86
CA PHE A 208 -14.54 16.51 -4.58
C PHE A 208 -14.92 15.32 -3.70
N VAL A 209 -15.13 14.18 -4.34
CA VAL A 209 -15.48 12.93 -3.69
C VAL A 209 -14.27 12.01 -3.69
N ILE A 210 -13.94 11.42 -2.54
CA ILE A 210 -12.95 10.36 -2.40
C ILE A 210 -13.70 9.03 -2.41
N SER A 211 -13.52 8.22 -3.45
CA SER A 211 -14.07 6.87 -3.52
C SER A 211 -13.12 5.89 -2.79
N VAL A 212 -13.68 4.98 -2.00
CA VAL A 212 -12.92 3.95 -1.26
C VAL A 212 -13.56 2.59 -1.51
N MET A 213 -12.75 1.56 -1.72
CA MET A 213 -13.26 0.19 -1.88
C MET A 213 -13.96 -0.30 -0.61
N SER A 214 -15.08 -0.98 -0.78
CA SER A 214 -15.79 -1.63 0.32
C SER A 214 -14.93 -2.76 0.92
N GLY A 215 -15.00 -2.93 2.25
CA GLY A 215 -14.26 -3.97 2.97
C GLY A 215 -12.84 -3.59 3.40
N GLU A 216 -12.38 -2.38 3.07
CA GLU A 216 -11.07 -1.86 3.48
C GLU A 216 -11.23 -0.77 4.56
N GLN A 217 -11.51 -1.19 5.81
CA GLN A 217 -11.92 -0.29 6.87
C GLN A 217 -10.87 0.78 7.18
N ASP A 218 -9.58 0.43 7.24
CA ASP A 218 -8.50 1.39 7.49
C ASP A 218 -8.46 2.49 6.42
N ARG A 219 -8.66 2.13 5.15
CA ARG A 219 -8.72 3.13 4.07
C ARG A 219 -9.95 4.02 4.18
N ILE A 220 -11.10 3.45 4.58
CA ILE A 220 -12.32 4.23 4.81
C ILE A 220 -12.09 5.25 5.91
N ASP A 221 -11.50 4.84 7.03
CA ASP A 221 -11.27 5.71 8.19
C ASP A 221 -10.21 6.80 7.88
N ILE A 222 -9.14 6.47 7.17
CA ILE A 222 -8.15 7.44 6.67
C ILE A 222 -8.81 8.46 5.74
N ALA A 223 -9.64 8.01 4.79
CA ALA A 223 -10.32 8.91 3.85
C ALA A 223 -11.31 9.83 4.55
N GLN A 224 -12.06 9.33 5.55
CA GLN A 224 -13.00 10.13 6.33
C GLN A 224 -12.28 11.20 7.16
N ALA A 225 -11.15 10.84 7.81
CA ALA A 225 -10.34 11.79 8.56
C ALA A 225 -9.76 12.87 7.65
N ALA A 226 -9.20 12.50 6.48
CA ALA A 226 -8.68 13.45 5.50
C ALA A 226 -9.79 14.37 4.95
N ALA A 227 -10.97 13.82 4.62
CA ALA A 227 -12.10 14.60 4.15
C ALA A 227 -12.59 15.61 5.20
N GLN A 228 -12.59 15.25 6.49
CA GLN A 228 -12.91 16.18 7.57
C GLN A 228 -11.92 17.34 7.62
N GLN A 229 -10.60 17.07 7.59
CA GLN A 229 -9.55 18.10 7.62
C GLN A 229 -9.63 19.04 6.41
N LEU A 230 -9.93 18.50 5.22
CA LEU A 230 -10.17 19.29 4.01
C LEU A 230 -11.37 20.24 4.18
N ARG A 231 -12.47 19.78 4.78
CA ARG A 231 -13.64 20.61 5.07
C ARG A 231 -13.32 21.72 6.07
N GLU A 232 -12.51 21.46 7.08
CA GLU A 232 -12.05 22.46 8.05
C GLU A 232 -11.20 23.57 7.37
N THR A 233 -10.45 23.23 6.33
CA THR A 233 -9.73 24.21 5.49
C THR A 233 -10.67 24.97 4.56
N GLY A 234 -11.85 24.44 4.24
CA GLY A 234 -12.87 25.03 3.37
C GLY A 234 -12.96 24.38 1.99
N ILE A 235 -12.42 23.19 1.82
CA ILE A 235 -12.59 22.34 0.62
C ILE A 235 -13.72 21.35 0.91
N ASN A 236 -14.82 21.37 0.15
CA ASN A 236 -15.96 20.49 0.40
C ASN A 236 -15.69 19.06 -0.07
N CYS A 237 -14.96 18.31 0.73
CA CYS A 237 -14.63 16.93 0.46
C CYS A 237 -15.60 15.97 1.15
N THR A 238 -16.01 14.93 0.43
CA THR A 238 -16.84 13.82 0.95
C THR A 238 -16.24 12.47 0.59
N VAL A 239 -16.69 11.41 1.27
CA VAL A 239 -16.26 10.03 1.01
C VAL A 239 -17.44 9.21 0.54
N GLU A 240 -17.23 8.40 -0.48
CA GLU A 240 -18.19 7.39 -0.91
C GLU A 240 -17.56 5.98 -0.90
N ILE A 241 -18.39 4.97 -0.67
CA ILE A 241 -17.99 3.57 -0.64
C ILE A 241 -18.87 2.83 -1.65
N PRO A 242 -18.51 2.87 -2.96
CA PRO A 242 -19.29 2.23 -4.00
C PRO A 242 -19.19 0.70 -3.88
N ALA A 243 -20.25 0.00 -4.24
CA ALA A 243 -20.25 -1.47 -4.29
C ALA A 243 -19.23 -2.01 -5.32
N GLN A 244 -18.91 -1.22 -6.35
CA GLN A 244 -17.89 -1.50 -7.36
C GLN A 244 -17.21 -0.18 -7.74
N MET A 245 -15.86 -0.17 -7.73
CA MET A 245 -15.08 1.00 -8.12
C MET A 245 -15.22 1.29 -9.61
N ASP A 246 -15.52 2.54 -9.93
CA ASP A 246 -15.41 3.07 -11.29
C ASP A 246 -14.04 3.75 -11.47
N TRP A 247 -13.03 2.96 -11.85
CA TRP A 247 -11.66 3.44 -11.98
C TRP A 247 -11.46 4.53 -13.06
N GLY A 248 -12.41 4.70 -13.96
CA GLY A 248 -12.36 5.72 -15.01
C GLY A 248 -13.13 6.99 -14.65
N GLY A 249 -14.18 6.89 -13.84
CA GLY A 249 -15.13 7.97 -13.59
C GLY A 249 -15.01 8.67 -12.24
N GLN A 250 -14.35 8.05 -11.24
CA GLN A 250 -14.16 8.68 -9.93
C GLN A 250 -13.41 10.01 -10.04
N MET A 251 -13.68 10.95 -9.11
CA MET A 251 -12.91 12.20 -9.02
C MET A 251 -11.56 11.97 -8.36
N ALA A 252 -11.58 11.26 -7.24
CA ALA A 252 -10.40 10.88 -6.48
C ALA A 252 -10.66 9.54 -5.78
N CYS A 253 -9.63 8.80 -5.42
CA CYS A 253 -9.78 7.63 -4.59
C CYS A 253 -8.65 7.49 -3.56
N LEU A 254 -8.95 6.91 -2.41
CA LEU A 254 -7.90 6.49 -1.48
C LEU A 254 -7.37 5.13 -1.92
N ILE A 255 -6.10 5.09 -2.23
CA ILE A 255 -5.42 3.91 -2.72
C ILE A 255 -4.08 3.74 -2.01
N GLY A 256 -3.54 2.53 -2.06
CA GLY A 256 -2.19 2.23 -1.59
C GLY A 256 -1.39 1.48 -2.62
N TRP A 257 -0.11 1.68 -2.58
CA TRP A 257 0.90 0.98 -3.35
C TRP A 257 2.17 0.85 -2.54
N GLY A 258 3.06 0.00 -2.99
CA GLY A 258 4.39 -0.10 -2.45
C GLY A 258 5.05 -1.42 -2.81
N SER A 259 6.37 -1.40 -2.87
CA SER A 259 7.18 -2.58 -3.06
C SER A 259 8.44 -2.45 -2.21
N PRO A 260 8.81 -3.48 -1.44
CA PRO A 260 10.06 -3.49 -0.69
C PRO A 260 11.26 -3.79 -1.60
N PHE A 261 11.01 -4.17 -2.85
CA PHE A 261 12.02 -4.51 -3.85
C PHE A 261 12.52 -3.28 -4.60
N ASP A 262 12.83 -3.43 -5.86
CA ASP A 262 13.29 -2.33 -6.69
C ASP A 262 12.22 -1.25 -6.87
N ALA A 263 12.62 0.03 -6.85
CA ALA A 263 11.71 1.16 -7.07
C ALA A 263 10.94 1.07 -8.39
N ASP A 264 11.54 0.47 -9.44
CA ASP A 264 10.90 0.28 -10.74
C ASP A 264 9.62 -0.57 -10.67
N ASP A 265 9.56 -1.50 -9.71
CA ASP A 265 8.46 -2.47 -9.61
C ASP A 265 7.09 -1.80 -9.56
N HIS A 266 6.97 -0.68 -8.82
CA HIS A 266 5.69 0.03 -8.75
C HIS A 266 5.72 1.42 -9.40
N THR A 267 6.84 2.18 -9.34
CA THR A 267 6.83 3.57 -9.79
C THR A 267 6.53 3.73 -11.26
N TYR A 268 7.15 2.90 -12.11
CA TYR A 268 6.95 2.99 -13.54
C TYR A 268 5.52 2.68 -13.98
N LYS A 269 4.90 1.64 -13.38
CA LYS A 269 3.53 1.25 -13.75
C LYS A 269 2.46 2.17 -13.18
N VAL A 270 2.75 2.87 -12.05
CA VAL A 270 1.79 3.73 -11.33
C VAL A 270 1.86 5.18 -11.81
N PHE A 271 3.08 5.72 -12.04
CA PHE A 271 3.26 7.14 -12.35
C PHE A 271 3.63 7.40 -13.83
N GLY A 272 4.04 6.39 -14.58
CA GLY A 272 4.33 6.56 -16.01
C GLY A 272 3.06 6.77 -16.84
N THR A 273 3.13 7.64 -17.83
CA THR A 273 2.03 7.93 -18.76
C THR A 273 1.56 6.66 -19.47
N ASP A 274 0.26 6.43 -19.53
CA ASP A 274 -0.39 5.28 -20.18
C ASP A 274 0.07 3.90 -19.66
N LYS A 275 0.54 3.81 -18.41
CA LYS A 275 0.90 2.53 -17.81
C LYS A 275 -0.29 1.86 -17.11
N GLY A 276 -0.21 0.53 -17.02
CA GLY A 276 -1.36 -0.32 -16.65
C GLY A 276 -1.92 -0.14 -15.23
N ALA A 277 -1.15 0.47 -14.30
CA ALA A 277 -1.60 0.79 -12.96
C ALA A 277 -1.67 2.30 -12.69
N ASN A 278 -1.59 3.11 -13.73
CA ASN A 278 -1.77 4.56 -13.65
C ASN A 278 -3.27 4.91 -13.64
N TYR A 279 -3.95 4.60 -12.55
CA TYR A 279 -5.38 4.91 -12.37
C TYR A 279 -5.67 6.40 -12.21
N SER A 280 -4.63 7.23 -12.04
CA SER A 280 -4.76 8.69 -11.99
C SER A 280 -4.87 9.33 -13.37
N SER A 281 -4.60 8.61 -14.45
CA SER A 281 -4.38 9.19 -15.78
C SER A 281 -3.35 10.35 -15.78
N TYR A 282 -2.41 10.27 -14.83
CA TYR A 282 -1.33 11.24 -14.70
C TYR A 282 -0.39 11.18 -15.90
N SER A 283 0.03 12.34 -16.38
CA SER A 283 0.99 12.45 -17.45
C SER A 283 1.91 13.64 -17.19
N ASN A 284 3.20 13.37 -17.14
CA ASN A 284 4.25 14.37 -17.00
C ASN A 284 5.51 13.87 -17.72
N GLU A 285 5.95 14.62 -18.74
CA GLU A 285 7.08 14.24 -19.60
C GLU A 285 8.39 14.05 -18.83
N LYS A 286 8.64 14.85 -17.80
CA LYS A 286 9.84 14.72 -16.96
C LYS A 286 9.80 13.48 -16.07
N VAL A 287 8.63 13.17 -15.49
CA VAL A 287 8.43 11.94 -14.74
C VAL A 287 8.70 10.73 -15.63
N ASP A 288 8.16 10.69 -16.83
CA ASP A 288 8.38 9.61 -17.80
C ASP A 288 9.87 9.48 -18.17
N GLU A 289 10.55 10.62 -18.40
CA GLU A 289 11.98 10.65 -18.69
C GLU A 289 12.79 10.10 -17.53
N TYR A 290 12.57 10.59 -16.31
CA TYR A 290 13.35 10.18 -15.12
C TYR A 290 13.14 8.71 -14.77
N LEU A 291 11.89 8.22 -14.82
CA LEU A 291 11.60 6.80 -14.61
C LEU A 291 12.24 5.92 -15.70
N SER A 292 12.24 6.38 -16.97
CA SER A 292 12.88 5.67 -18.07
C SER A 292 14.40 5.59 -17.91
N LEU A 293 15.04 6.69 -17.51
CA LEU A 293 16.50 6.76 -17.30
C LEU A 293 16.93 5.93 -16.08
N ALA A 294 16.17 5.98 -14.98
CA ALA A 294 16.45 5.18 -13.80
C ALA A 294 16.42 3.68 -14.09
N ARG A 295 15.40 3.20 -14.82
CA ARG A 295 15.25 1.77 -15.12
C ARG A 295 16.24 1.23 -16.17
N GLN A 296 16.81 2.09 -17.00
CA GLN A 296 17.80 1.71 -18.03
C GLN A 296 19.21 1.55 -17.47
N SER A 297 19.51 2.10 -16.31
CA SER A 297 20.83 2.02 -15.67
C SER A 297 20.95 0.83 -14.73
N ASP A 298 22.15 0.23 -14.68
CA ASP A 298 22.57 -0.72 -13.64
C ASP A 298 23.50 -0.08 -12.59
N ASP A 299 23.86 1.20 -12.77
CA ASP A 299 24.62 1.98 -11.81
C ASP A 299 23.68 2.53 -10.71
N PRO A 300 23.87 2.12 -9.44
CA PRO A 300 23.02 2.56 -8.33
C PRO A 300 23.00 4.09 -8.12
N GLU A 301 24.12 4.78 -8.38
CA GLU A 301 24.19 6.23 -8.21
C GLU A 301 23.40 6.96 -9.30
N VAL A 302 23.46 6.49 -10.53
CA VAL A 302 22.65 7.00 -11.64
C VAL A 302 21.14 6.77 -11.36
N ARG A 303 20.82 5.58 -10.86
CA ARG A 303 19.43 5.27 -10.48
C ARG A 303 18.96 6.16 -9.34
N LYS A 304 19.79 6.37 -8.32
CA LYS A 304 19.49 7.26 -7.19
C LYS A 304 19.24 8.70 -7.65
N GLU A 305 20.06 9.19 -8.58
CA GLU A 305 19.89 10.52 -9.17
C GLU A 305 18.52 10.65 -9.86
N TYR A 306 18.16 9.72 -10.72
CA TYR A 306 16.91 9.85 -11.50
C TYR A 306 15.66 9.54 -10.68
N TYR A 307 15.70 8.58 -9.74
CA TYR A 307 14.60 8.42 -8.78
C TYR A 307 14.46 9.61 -7.83
N GLY A 308 15.57 10.28 -7.51
CA GLY A 308 15.55 11.55 -6.77
C GLY A 308 14.82 12.64 -7.54
N LYS A 309 15.18 12.87 -8.82
CA LYS A 309 14.54 13.85 -9.70
C LYS A 309 13.05 13.51 -9.96
N PHE A 310 12.73 12.22 -10.08
CA PHE A 310 11.33 11.77 -10.17
C PHE A 310 10.53 12.20 -8.96
N GLN A 311 11.06 12.00 -7.75
CA GLN A 311 10.37 12.38 -6.52
C GLN A 311 10.22 13.90 -6.38
N GLU A 312 11.22 14.68 -6.78
CA GLU A 312 11.15 16.14 -6.82
C GLU A 312 10.05 16.63 -7.79
N GLU A 313 10.04 16.13 -9.01
CA GLU A 313 9.03 16.49 -10.01
C GLU A 313 7.62 16.07 -9.58
N LEU A 314 7.47 14.87 -8.97
CA LEU A 314 6.19 14.40 -8.44
C LEU A 314 5.71 15.25 -7.26
N ALA A 315 6.62 15.85 -6.47
CA ALA A 315 6.26 16.77 -5.41
C ALA A 315 5.86 18.16 -5.96
N GLU A 316 6.48 18.63 -7.06
CA GLU A 316 6.09 19.88 -7.73
C GLU A 316 4.73 19.76 -8.45
N ASP A 317 4.41 18.60 -9.00
CA ASP A 317 3.18 18.29 -9.74
C ASP A 317 2.52 17.03 -9.21
N PRO A 318 1.84 17.09 -8.04
CA PRO A 318 1.39 15.92 -7.33
C PRO A 318 0.29 15.13 -8.04
N ALA A 319 0.56 13.87 -8.35
CA ALA A 319 -0.47 12.90 -8.78
C ALA A 319 -1.29 12.37 -7.58
N TYR A 320 -0.71 12.44 -6.38
CA TYR A 320 -1.27 11.93 -5.13
C TYR A 320 -1.05 12.93 -4.00
N ALA A 321 -2.02 13.07 -3.11
CA ALA A 321 -1.77 13.56 -1.77
C ALA A 321 -1.38 12.34 -0.91
N PHE A 322 -0.07 12.10 -0.75
CA PHE A 322 0.43 11.03 0.13
C PHE A 322 0.06 11.33 1.58
N ILE A 323 -0.39 10.30 2.33
CA ILE A 323 -0.84 10.45 3.72
C ILE A 323 0.07 9.70 4.67
N CYS A 324 0.17 8.39 4.57
CA CYS A 324 0.98 7.58 5.47
C CYS A 324 1.53 6.34 4.80
N TYR A 325 2.63 5.81 5.35
CA TYR A 325 3.00 4.40 5.25
C TYR A 325 2.36 3.67 6.41
N ILE A 326 1.79 2.52 6.16
CA ILE A 326 1.22 1.65 7.20
C ILE A 326 2.23 0.62 7.64
N ASP A 327 2.12 0.16 8.88
CA ASP A 327 2.82 -1.02 9.36
C ASP A 327 1.88 -2.23 9.33
N ALA A 328 2.43 -3.44 9.31
CA ALA A 328 1.66 -4.68 9.34
C ALA A 328 1.75 -5.30 10.74
N ASN A 329 0.62 -5.40 11.42
CA ASN A 329 0.54 -5.86 12.79
C ASN A 329 0.27 -7.36 12.81
N TYR A 330 1.33 -8.16 12.76
CA TYR A 330 1.21 -9.60 12.95
C TYR A 330 1.22 -9.94 14.44
N VAL A 331 0.28 -10.78 14.85
CA VAL A 331 0.23 -11.34 16.20
C VAL A 331 0.32 -12.84 16.10
N ALA A 332 1.26 -13.42 16.85
CA ALA A 332 1.53 -14.85 16.86
C ALA A 332 1.40 -15.42 18.27
N ASP A 333 1.04 -16.71 18.37
CA ASP A 333 1.28 -17.47 19.59
C ASP A 333 2.77 -17.40 19.96
N SER A 334 3.08 -17.18 21.24
CA SER A 334 4.46 -17.00 21.71
C SER A 334 5.34 -18.23 21.56
N GLY A 335 4.76 -19.42 21.38
CA GLY A 335 5.47 -20.65 21.03
C GLY A 335 6.06 -20.63 19.62
N ILE A 336 5.59 -19.77 18.72
CA ILE A 336 6.18 -19.63 17.38
C ILE A 336 7.47 -18.82 17.47
N GLN A 337 8.58 -19.43 17.07
CA GLN A 337 9.91 -18.83 17.08
C GLN A 337 10.47 -18.74 15.65
N GLY A 338 11.36 -17.76 15.39
CA GLY A 338 12.09 -17.61 14.12
C GLY A 338 11.46 -16.64 13.14
N ILE A 339 10.36 -15.97 13.48
CA ILE A 339 9.81 -14.86 12.67
C ILE A 339 10.82 -13.71 12.65
N SER A 340 11.26 -13.31 11.47
CA SER A 340 12.24 -12.21 11.32
C SER A 340 11.53 -10.87 11.42
N LYS A 341 12.06 -9.97 12.28
CA LYS A 341 11.58 -8.58 12.44
C LYS A 341 12.32 -7.59 11.53
N ASP A 342 13.43 -8.01 10.93
CA ASP A 342 14.34 -7.13 10.17
C ASP A 342 14.00 -7.06 8.66
N THR A 343 12.74 -7.30 8.33
CA THR A 343 12.27 -7.33 6.94
C THR A 343 11.25 -6.22 6.70
N VAL A 344 11.40 -5.47 5.61
CA VAL A 344 10.37 -4.57 5.10
C VAL A 344 9.39 -5.40 4.28
N LEU A 345 8.13 -5.40 4.69
CA LEU A 345 7.08 -6.15 4.01
C LEU A 345 6.54 -5.38 2.78
N GLY A 346 5.94 -6.10 1.87
CA GLY A 346 5.30 -5.55 0.68
C GLY A 346 3.92 -4.96 0.94
N HIS A 347 3.27 -4.62 -0.14
CA HIS A 347 1.88 -4.18 -0.14
C HIS A 347 0.98 -5.20 0.57
N HIS A 348 0.06 -4.74 1.41
CA HIS A 348 -0.76 -5.56 2.31
C HIS A 348 0.03 -6.44 3.29
N GLY A 349 1.24 -6.04 3.69
CA GLY A 349 2.03 -6.78 4.65
C GLY A 349 2.59 -8.11 4.14
N VAL A 350 2.59 -8.34 2.82
CA VAL A 350 3.08 -9.59 2.23
C VAL A 350 4.59 -9.75 2.44
N GLY A 351 5.02 -10.95 2.79
CA GLY A 351 6.44 -11.30 2.88
C GLY A 351 6.90 -11.90 4.22
N ILE A 352 6.05 -11.94 5.26
CA ILE A 352 6.44 -12.46 6.58
C ILE A 352 6.96 -13.92 6.51
N PHE A 353 6.45 -14.72 5.61
CA PHE A 353 6.78 -16.14 5.48
C PHE A 353 8.09 -16.44 4.72
N TRP A 354 8.89 -15.41 4.36
CA TRP A 354 10.09 -15.60 3.54
C TRP A 354 11.12 -16.58 4.13
N ASN A 355 11.17 -16.71 5.46
CA ASN A 355 12.07 -17.61 6.18
C ASN A 355 11.33 -18.70 6.98
N ILE A 356 10.11 -19.04 6.57
CA ILE A 356 9.25 -19.99 7.30
C ILE A 356 9.89 -21.38 7.52
N GLN A 357 10.85 -21.78 6.68
CA GLN A 357 11.59 -23.03 6.85
C GLN A 357 12.41 -23.06 8.15
N ASP A 358 12.74 -21.89 8.70
CA ASP A 358 13.54 -21.76 9.92
C ASP A 358 12.67 -21.66 11.20
N TRP A 359 11.36 -21.49 11.02
CA TRP A 359 10.44 -21.34 12.16
C TRP A 359 10.29 -22.63 12.94
N THR A 360 10.05 -22.50 14.26
CA THR A 360 9.76 -23.60 15.18
C THR A 360 8.54 -23.29 16.02
N ILE A 361 7.93 -24.34 16.55
CA ILE A 361 6.89 -24.25 17.58
C ILE A 361 7.47 -24.88 18.85
N GLU A 362 7.54 -24.11 19.93
CA GLU A 362 7.89 -24.58 21.27
C GLU A 362 6.60 -24.96 22.01
N GLU A 363 6.60 -26.17 22.62
CA GLU A 363 5.46 -26.68 23.42
C GLU A 363 5.37 -26.00 24.79
#